data_40118aa106b75741a3c2dc97857ae81e
#
_entry.id   40118aa106b75741a3c2dc97857ae81e
#
_cell.length_a   1.000
_cell.length_b   1.000
_cell.length_c   1.000
_cell.angle_alpha   90.00
_cell.angle_beta   90.00
_cell.angle_gamma   90.00
#
_symmetry.space_group_name_H-M   'P 1'
#
loop_
_entity.id
_entity.type
_entity.pdbx_description
1 polymer ?
#
loop_
_entity_poly.entity_id
_entity_poly.type
_entity_poly.pdbx_seq_one_letter_code
_entity_poly.pdbx_strand_id
1 'polypeptide(L)'
;MNKTKCRCCKSEKIVKRGLTHNNKQRYLCKNCKRTFIEDNGFYKMKNKPELITMAIDMYLSNLSSRKMRNQIKRHSLGNVSHQTILVWVRKYVLKVNDFINKLNPSLSGKIYADETEVRRKKNNDVFWCSVDWDTRYINATLYSKNPQNMNDATEFMNRIKKSGNTQYIQTDALPMYPNAFNKTFRTLKKNNIYHRINNVSKTKKHNVRIETVFSKLKDRIKDFRSLKALWSAPTIILGLVIQHNFIERHCTINTYPCELANLNLDLGVNRWLGLIRLSSINN
;
A
#
# COMPACT_ATOMS: atom_id res chain seq x y z
N MET A 1 -15.41 8.82 -20.21
CA MET A 1 -15.18 7.43 -20.69
C MET A 1 -13.79 7.35 -21.28
N ASN A 2 -12.86 6.63 -20.64
CA ASN A 2 -11.52 6.45 -21.20
C ASN A 2 -11.59 5.60 -22.47
N LYS A 3 -11.10 6.14 -23.58
CA LYS A 3 -11.03 5.39 -24.85
C LYS A 3 -10.06 4.22 -24.70
N THR A 4 -10.50 3.02 -25.07
CA THR A 4 -9.66 1.82 -25.08
C THR A 4 -8.44 2.04 -25.98
N LYS A 5 -7.23 1.76 -25.47
CA LYS A 5 -5.97 1.89 -26.23
C LYS A 5 -5.32 0.52 -26.48
N CYS A 6 -4.58 0.42 -27.56
CA CYS A 6 -3.81 -0.81 -27.84
C CYS A 6 -2.79 -1.10 -26.74
N ARG A 7 -2.78 -2.32 -26.20
CA ARG A 7 -1.82 -2.73 -25.16
C ARG A 7 -0.36 -2.74 -25.64
N CYS A 8 -0.15 -2.93 -26.95
CA CYS A 8 1.19 -3.10 -27.49
C CYS A 8 1.84 -1.77 -27.91
N CYS A 9 1.09 -0.93 -28.65
CA CYS A 9 1.62 0.32 -29.20
C CYS A 9 0.88 1.56 -28.69
N LYS A 10 -0.01 1.41 -27.71
CA LYS A 10 -0.82 2.49 -27.09
C LYS A 10 -1.68 3.29 -28.08
N SER A 11 -1.80 2.87 -29.33
CA SER A 11 -2.61 3.52 -30.36
C SER A 11 -4.10 3.46 -30.03
N GLU A 12 -4.83 4.53 -30.34
CA GLU A 12 -6.29 4.59 -30.24
C GLU A 12 -7.00 4.08 -31.51
N LYS A 13 -6.25 3.81 -32.59
CA LYS A 13 -6.79 3.26 -33.85
C LYS A 13 -7.10 1.77 -33.71
N ILE A 14 -8.21 1.46 -33.06
CA ILE A 14 -8.66 0.10 -32.78
C ILE A 14 -10.05 -0.15 -33.34
N VAL A 15 -10.33 -1.39 -33.67
CA VAL A 15 -11.66 -1.86 -34.11
C VAL A 15 -12.06 -3.11 -33.34
N LYS A 16 -13.35 -3.30 -33.12
CA LYS A 16 -13.91 -4.51 -32.51
C LYS A 16 -13.69 -5.68 -33.48
N ARG A 17 -13.25 -6.84 -32.95
CA ARG A 17 -12.99 -8.06 -33.72
C ARG A 17 -13.60 -9.29 -33.04
N GLY A 18 -14.94 -9.31 -32.94
CA GLY A 18 -15.68 -10.42 -32.35
C GLY A 18 -15.46 -10.58 -30.84
N LEU A 19 -16.00 -11.64 -30.30
CA LEU A 19 -15.89 -12.01 -28.89
C LEU A 19 -14.92 -13.18 -28.71
N THR A 20 -14.39 -13.34 -27.49
CA THR A 20 -13.71 -14.56 -27.07
C THR A 20 -14.72 -15.64 -26.70
N HIS A 21 -14.28 -16.89 -26.49
CA HIS A 21 -15.11 -17.98 -25.97
C HIS A 21 -15.74 -17.66 -24.59
N ASN A 22 -15.18 -16.69 -23.84
CA ASN A 22 -15.70 -16.20 -22.57
C ASN A 22 -16.48 -14.88 -22.71
N ASN A 23 -17.07 -14.60 -23.84
CA ASN A 23 -17.88 -13.40 -24.15
C ASN A 23 -17.17 -12.06 -23.89
N LYS A 24 -15.83 -12.01 -23.93
CA LYS A 24 -15.08 -10.76 -23.81
C LYS A 24 -14.83 -10.15 -25.17
N GLN A 25 -15.08 -8.84 -25.31
CA GLN A 25 -14.80 -8.11 -26.56
C GLN A 25 -13.32 -8.17 -26.90
N ARG A 26 -13.01 -8.64 -28.12
CA ARG A 26 -11.68 -8.62 -28.71
C ARG A 26 -11.55 -7.42 -29.62
N TYR A 27 -10.39 -6.81 -29.61
CA TYR A 27 -10.05 -5.65 -30.43
C TYR A 27 -8.88 -5.97 -31.36
N LEU A 28 -8.84 -5.33 -32.51
CA LEU A 28 -7.70 -5.31 -33.42
C LEU A 28 -7.13 -3.90 -33.48
N CYS A 29 -5.84 -3.76 -33.26
CA CYS A 29 -5.15 -2.50 -33.48
C CYS A 29 -4.82 -2.33 -34.97
N LYS A 30 -5.25 -1.21 -35.58
CA LYS A 30 -4.96 -0.90 -36.98
C LYS A 30 -3.47 -0.59 -37.22
N ASN A 31 -2.74 -0.09 -36.20
CA ASN A 31 -1.33 0.26 -36.31
C ASN A 31 -0.41 -0.98 -36.25
N CYS A 32 -0.45 -1.73 -35.15
CA CYS A 32 0.47 -2.86 -34.95
C CYS A 32 -0.13 -4.20 -35.36
N LYS A 33 -1.36 -4.23 -35.92
CA LYS A 33 -2.08 -5.43 -36.40
C LYS A 33 -2.28 -6.54 -35.35
N ARG A 34 -1.99 -6.26 -34.08
CA ARG A 34 -2.21 -7.22 -32.99
C ARG A 34 -3.63 -7.19 -32.47
N THR A 35 -4.15 -8.37 -32.13
CA THR A 35 -5.43 -8.49 -31.43
C THR A 35 -5.20 -8.52 -29.94
N PHE A 36 -6.13 -7.90 -29.18
CA PHE A 36 -6.05 -7.86 -27.72
C PHE A 36 -7.46 -7.80 -27.11
N ILE A 37 -7.52 -8.05 -25.82
CA ILE A 37 -8.70 -7.86 -24.98
C ILE A 37 -8.38 -6.71 -24.04
N GLU A 38 -9.38 -5.90 -23.72
CA GLU A 38 -9.22 -4.83 -22.74
C GLU A 38 -8.72 -5.39 -21.39
N ASP A 39 -7.69 -4.76 -20.86
CA ASP A 39 -7.14 -5.15 -19.57
C ASP A 39 -7.83 -4.37 -18.46
N ASN A 40 -8.74 -5.04 -17.79
CA ASN A 40 -9.42 -4.50 -16.60
C ASN A 40 -8.67 -4.81 -15.30
N GLY A 41 -7.36 -5.12 -15.39
CA GLY A 41 -6.54 -5.47 -14.24
C GLY A 41 -6.40 -6.97 -13.98
N PHE A 42 -7.27 -7.79 -14.56
CA PHE A 42 -7.34 -9.23 -14.30
C PHE A 42 -7.04 -10.08 -15.55
N TYR A 43 -6.11 -9.58 -16.37
CA TYR A 43 -5.71 -10.30 -17.60
C TYR A 43 -5.18 -11.69 -17.29
N LYS A 44 -5.65 -12.68 -18.08
CA LYS A 44 -5.32 -14.12 -17.93
C LYS A 44 -5.71 -14.72 -16.58
N MET A 45 -6.54 -14.06 -15.76
CA MET A 45 -7.08 -14.67 -14.55
C MET A 45 -8.27 -15.59 -14.88
N LYS A 46 -8.22 -16.84 -14.36
CA LYS A 46 -9.31 -17.82 -14.50
C LYS A 46 -10.47 -17.53 -13.57
N ASN A 47 -10.21 -16.94 -12.41
CA ASN A 47 -11.20 -16.63 -11.38
C ASN A 47 -11.80 -15.24 -11.58
N LYS A 48 -13.03 -15.06 -11.11
CA LYS A 48 -13.74 -13.77 -11.16
C LYS A 48 -12.96 -12.69 -10.37
N PRO A 49 -12.90 -11.45 -10.86
CA PRO A 49 -12.25 -10.33 -10.15
C PRO A 49 -12.73 -10.16 -8.71
N GLU A 50 -14.03 -10.33 -8.47
CA GLU A 50 -14.66 -10.17 -7.16
C GLU A 50 -14.13 -11.20 -6.15
N LEU A 51 -13.95 -12.46 -6.58
CA LEU A 51 -13.37 -13.52 -5.75
C LEU A 51 -11.90 -13.22 -5.42
N ILE A 52 -11.14 -12.70 -6.40
CA ILE A 52 -9.73 -12.37 -6.21
C ILE A 52 -9.59 -11.24 -5.19
N THR A 53 -10.37 -10.18 -5.35
CA THR A 53 -10.32 -9.01 -4.46
C THR A 53 -10.83 -9.32 -3.07
N MET A 54 -11.90 -10.10 -2.95
CA MET A 54 -12.39 -10.62 -1.66
C MET A 54 -11.29 -11.42 -0.94
N ALA A 55 -10.57 -12.30 -1.66
CA ALA A 55 -9.50 -13.08 -1.05
C ALA A 55 -8.32 -12.21 -0.60
N ILE A 56 -7.98 -11.14 -1.33
CA ILE A 56 -6.94 -10.18 -0.93
C ILE A 56 -7.36 -9.46 0.34
N ASP A 57 -8.56 -8.92 0.37
CA ASP A 57 -9.13 -8.18 1.49
C ASP A 57 -9.19 -9.03 2.76
N MET A 58 -9.77 -10.22 2.68
CA MET A 58 -9.82 -11.19 3.78
C MET A 58 -8.43 -11.60 4.28
N TYR A 59 -7.45 -11.75 3.37
CA TYR A 59 -6.09 -12.09 3.76
C TYR A 59 -5.43 -10.97 4.56
N LEU A 60 -5.60 -9.73 4.15
CA LEU A 60 -5.08 -8.57 4.86
C LEU A 60 -5.88 -8.26 6.14
N SER A 61 -7.12 -8.71 6.23
CA SER A 61 -7.99 -8.67 7.43
C SER A 61 -7.85 -9.91 8.32
N ASN A 62 -6.64 -10.43 8.51
CA ASN A 62 -6.28 -11.50 9.45
C ASN A 62 -6.75 -12.93 9.12
N LEU A 63 -7.29 -13.19 7.94
CA LEU A 63 -7.64 -14.55 7.57
C LEU A 63 -6.46 -15.30 6.92
N SER A 64 -6.13 -16.51 7.41
CA SER A 64 -5.09 -17.30 6.79
C SER A 64 -5.53 -17.86 5.42
N SER A 65 -4.58 -17.96 4.47
CA SER A 65 -4.88 -18.46 3.11
C SER A 65 -5.51 -19.87 3.10
N ARG A 66 -5.18 -20.71 4.08
CA ARG A 66 -5.78 -22.05 4.22
C ARG A 66 -7.23 -21.97 4.72
N LYS A 67 -7.53 -21.12 5.71
CA LYS A 67 -8.91 -20.87 6.16
C LYS A 67 -9.76 -20.31 5.02
N MET A 68 -9.22 -19.35 4.26
CA MET A 68 -9.92 -18.78 3.11
C MET A 68 -10.22 -19.80 2.03
N ARG A 69 -9.27 -20.67 1.64
CA ARG A 69 -9.53 -21.76 0.71
C ARG A 69 -10.72 -22.60 1.16
N ASN A 70 -10.76 -22.95 2.44
CA ASN A 70 -11.86 -23.76 2.98
C ASN A 70 -13.20 -23.02 2.96
N GLN A 71 -13.22 -21.71 3.24
CA GLN A 71 -14.45 -20.89 3.15
C GLN A 71 -14.92 -20.76 1.70
N ILE A 72 -14.02 -20.43 0.76
CA ILE A 72 -14.34 -20.33 -0.68
C ILE A 72 -14.99 -21.63 -1.17
N LYS A 73 -14.43 -22.79 -0.79
CA LYS A 73 -14.98 -24.09 -1.14
C LYS A 73 -16.34 -24.34 -0.47
N ARG A 74 -16.47 -24.05 0.83
CA ARG A 74 -17.70 -24.27 1.61
C ARG A 74 -18.88 -23.46 1.10
N HIS A 75 -18.61 -22.22 0.64
CA HIS A 75 -19.63 -21.32 0.10
C HIS A 75 -19.81 -21.46 -1.42
N SER A 76 -19.24 -22.50 -2.04
CA SER A 76 -19.34 -22.77 -3.49
C SER A 76 -18.91 -21.59 -4.38
N LEU A 77 -18.02 -20.71 -3.87
CA LEU A 77 -17.54 -19.54 -4.61
C LEU A 77 -16.48 -19.89 -5.66
N GLY A 78 -15.92 -21.09 -5.58
CA GLY A 78 -14.90 -21.60 -6.51
C GLY A 78 -14.00 -22.64 -5.87
N ASN A 79 -13.04 -23.11 -6.67
CA ASN A 79 -11.99 -24.03 -6.20
C ASN A 79 -10.61 -23.37 -6.42
N VAL A 80 -10.02 -22.90 -5.35
CA VAL A 80 -8.75 -22.16 -5.37
C VAL A 80 -7.79 -22.73 -4.35
N SER A 81 -6.53 -22.94 -4.73
CA SER A 81 -5.49 -23.36 -3.77
C SER A 81 -5.07 -22.19 -2.86
N HIS A 82 -4.63 -22.50 -1.65
CA HIS A 82 -4.10 -21.49 -0.73
C HIS A 82 -2.84 -20.77 -1.30
N GLN A 83 -2.07 -21.45 -2.13
CA GLN A 83 -0.92 -20.87 -2.83
C GLN A 83 -1.36 -19.85 -3.88
N THR A 84 -2.43 -20.13 -4.64
CA THR A 84 -3.00 -19.19 -5.60
C THR A 84 -3.43 -17.90 -4.93
N ILE A 85 -4.03 -17.97 -3.73
CA ILE A 85 -4.41 -16.79 -2.95
C ILE A 85 -3.17 -15.95 -2.60
N LEU A 86 -2.08 -16.58 -2.15
CA LEU A 86 -0.83 -15.86 -1.85
C LEU A 86 -0.21 -15.22 -3.10
N VAL A 87 -0.30 -15.88 -4.26
CA VAL A 87 0.13 -15.31 -5.54
C VAL A 87 -0.69 -14.07 -5.89
N TRP A 88 -2.02 -14.10 -5.69
CA TRP A 88 -2.88 -12.94 -5.92
C TRP A 88 -2.51 -11.78 -5.00
N VAL A 89 -2.36 -12.02 -3.71
CA VAL A 89 -1.96 -10.98 -2.74
C VAL A 89 -0.68 -10.31 -3.21
N ARG A 90 0.38 -11.09 -3.50
CA ARG A 90 1.65 -10.54 -3.96
C ARG A 90 1.51 -9.73 -5.24
N LYS A 91 0.88 -10.31 -6.25
CA LYS A 91 0.73 -9.68 -7.56
C LYS A 91 0.02 -8.34 -7.47
N TYR A 92 -1.10 -8.32 -6.78
CA TYR A 92 -1.96 -7.14 -6.78
C TYR A 92 -1.54 -6.09 -5.77
N VAL A 93 -0.98 -6.46 -4.62
CA VAL A 93 -0.38 -5.50 -3.69
C VAL A 93 0.76 -4.74 -4.37
N LEU A 94 1.69 -5.43 -5.03
CA LEU A 94 2.79 -4.76 -5.72
C LEU A 94 2.29 -3.88 -6.87
N LYS A 95 1.36 -4.38 -7.68
CA LYS A 95 0.78 -3.61 -8.78
C LYS A 95 0.08 -2.33 -8.32
N VAL A 96 -0.70 -2.43 -7.25
CA VAL A 96 -1.40 -1.28 -6.66
C VAL A 96 -0.40 -0.32 -6.02
N ASN A 97 0.63 -0.84 -5.34
CA ASN A 97 1.68 0.00 -4.75
C ASN A 97 2.41 0.83 -5.82
N ASP A 98 2.75 0.24 -6.98
CA ASP A 98 3.38 0.98 -8.08
C ASP A 98 2.49 2.10 -8.64
N PHE A 99 1.18 1.92 -8.60
CA PHE A 99 0.22 2.95 -8.96
C PHE A 99 0.15 4.05 -7.89
N ILE A 100 0.02 3.67 -6.62
CA ILE A 100 -0.11 4.60 -5.49
C ILE A 100 1.12 5.50 -5.36
N ASN A 101 2.32 4.97 -5.62
CA ASN A 101 3.57 5.75 -5.58
C ASN A 101 3.64 6.88 -6.62
N LYS A 102 2.73 6.90 -7.60
CA LYS A 102 2.61 7.98 -8.59
C LYS A 102 1.57 9.04 -8.19
N LEU A 103 0.82 8.80 -7.12
CA LEU A 103 -0.18 9.73 -6.61
C LEU A 103 0.48 10.80 -5.73
N ASN A 104 -0.10 11.99 -5.74
CA ASN A 104 0.36 13.12 -4.95
C ASN A 104 -0.68 13.44 -3.87
N PRO A 105 -0.59 12.84 -2.67
CA PRO A 105 -1.50 13.15 -1.57
C PRO A 105 -1.28 14.58 -1.07
N SER A 106 -2.37 15.28 -0.78
CA SER A 106 -2.34 16.57 -0.10
C SER A 106 -2.29 16.34 1.41
N LEU A 107 -1.13 16.57 2.02
CA LEU A 107 -0.90 16.34 3.43
C LEU A 107 -0.96 17.65 4.21
N SER A 108 -1.35 17.57 5.50
CA SER A 108 -1.32 18.73 6.41
C SER A 108 0.12 19.19 6.71
N GLY A 109 1.08 18.29 6.55
CA GLY A 109 2.50 18.54 6.85
C GLY A 109 2.88 18.30 8.31
N LYS A 110 1.95 17.89 9.14
CA LYS A 110 2.19 17.51 10.55
C LYS A 110 2.46 16.02 10.61
N ILE A 111 3.71 15.62 10.50
CA ILE A 111 4.12 14.23 10.33
C ILE A 111 4.55 13.63 11.66
N TYR A 112 4.02 12.46 11.97
CA TYR A 112 4.43 11.64 13.10
C TYR A 112 5.14 10.41 12.59
N ALA A 113 6.34 10.16 13.06
CA ALA A 113 7.20 9.11 12.58
C ALA A 113 7.75 8.28 13.75
N ASP A 114 7.82 6.98 13.54
CA ASP A 114 8.28 6.03 14.55
C ASP A 114 8.67 4.70 13.85
N GLU A 115 9.35 3.80 14.57
CA GLU A 115 9.67 2.47 14.09
C GLU A 115 9.15 1.38 15.01
N THR A 116 9.02 0.19 14.46
CA THR A 116 8.63 -1.00 15.21
C THR A 116 9.37 -2.24 14.74
N GLU A 117 9.72 -3.11 15.68
CA GLU A 117 10.32 -4.39 15.35
C GLU A 117 9.32 -5.34 14.70
N VAL A 118 9.79 -6.03 13.68
CA VAL A 118 9.05 -7.05 12.95
C VAL A 118 9.82 -8.37 12.97
N ARG A 119 9.32 -9.35 13.70
CA ARG A 119 9.98 -10.64 13.82
C ARG A 119 9.92 -11.43 12.51
N ARG A 120 11.09 -11.70 11.93
CA ARG A 120 11.25 -12.54 10.74
C ARG A 120 12.16 -13.73 11.06
N LYS A 121 11.56 -14.90 11.22
CA LYS A 121 12.28 -16.10 11.73
C LYS A 121 12.95 -15.81 13.08
N LYS A 122 14.29 -15.84 13.10
CA LYS A 122 15.13 -15.54 14.28
C LYS A 122 15.63 -14.10 14.33
N ASN A 123 15.36 -13.30 13.27
CA ASN A 123 15.84 -11.93 13.15
C ASN A 123 14.74 -10.93 13.52
N ASN A 124 15.12 -9.82 14.12
CA ASN A 124 14.27 -8.66 14.31
C ASN A 124 14.60 -7.67 13.20
N ASP A 125 13.72 -7.60 12.21
CA ASP A 125 13.77 -6.57 11.19
C ASP A 125 13.01 -5.34 11.70
N VAL A 126 13.16 -4.18 11.07
CA VAL A 126 12.52 -2.94 11.50
C VAL A 126 11.59 -2.41 10.41
N PHE A 127 10.40 -2.01 10.82
CA PHE A 127 9.45 -1.29 10.00
C PHE A 127 9.33 0.15 10.48
N TRP A 128 9.72 1.08 9.62
CA TRP A 128 9.61 2.52 9.81
C TRP A 128 8.31 2.99 9.16
N CYS A 129 7.57 3.83 9.86
CA CYS A 129 6.29 4.34 9.38
C CYS A 129 6.12 5.80 9.77
N SER A 130 5.54 6.58 8.87
CA SER A 130 5.10 7.93 9.19
C SER A 130 3.65 8.15 8.76
N VAL A 131 2.93 8.93 9.57
CA VAL A 131 1.51 9.23 9.43
C VAL A 131 1.31 10.73 9.49
N ASP A 132 0.56 11.27 8.56
CA ASP A 132 0.09 12.65 8.63
C ASP A 132 -1.00 12.80 9.69
N TRP A 133 -0.85 13.80 10.55
CA TRP A 133 -1.71 13.98 11.73
C TRP A 133 -3.18 14.20 11.42
N ASP A 134 -3.49 15.03 10.44
CA ASP A 134 -4.86 15.43 10.17
C ASP A 134 -5.57 14.43 9.25
N THR A 135 -4.89 13.97 8.20
CA THR A 135 -5.46 13.05 7.22
C THR A 135 -5.42 11.58 7.64
N ARG A 136 -4.59 11.21 8.61
CA ARG A 136 -4.29 9.82 9.00
C ARG A 136 -3.61 9.01 7.89
N TYR A 137 -3.22 9.64 6.81
CA TYR A 137 -2.57 9.00 5.68
C TYR A 137 -1.15 8.57 6.05
N ILE A 138 -0.84 7.30 5.85
CA ILE A 138 0.53 6.79 5.96
C ILE A 138 1.27 7.26 4.71
N ASN A 139 2.19 8.20 4.88
CA ASN A 139 2.84 8.91 3.79
C ASN A 139 4.23 8.37 3.43
N ALA A 140 4.95 7.77 4.37
CA ALA A 140 6.21 7.12 4.09
C ALA A 140 6.39 5.85 4.92
N THR A 141 7.00 4.84 4.31
CA THR A 141 7.34 3.59 4.97
C THR A 141 8.68 3.08 4.48
N LEU A 142 9.40 2.39 5.37
CA LEU A 142 10.63 1.69 5.03
C LEU A 142 10.67 0.37 5.80
N TYR A 143 11.10 -0.70 5.14
CA TYR A 143 11.39 -1.97 5.79
C TYR A 143 12.90 -2.24 5.71
N SER A 144 13.54 -2.37 6.84
CA SER A 144 14.96 -2.63 6.93
C SER A 144 15.27 -3.94 7.65
N LYS A 145 16.33 -4.62 7.19
CA LYS A 145 16.75 -5.91 7.73
C LYS A 145 17.62 -5.76 8.98
N ASN A 146 18.24 -4.62 9.14
CA ASN A 146 19.14 -4.34 10.26
C ASN A 146 18.52 -3.27 11.14
N PRO A 147 18.35 -3.54 12.45
CA PRO A 147 17.87 -2.53 13.37
C PRO A 147 18.90 -1.40 13.50
N GLN A 148 18.39 -0.19 13.73
CA GLN A 148 19.19 0.98 14.14
C GLN A 148 20.33 1.37 13.19
N ASN A 149 20.09 1.30 11.89
CA ASN A 149 21.06 1.78 10.89
C ASN A 149 20.78 3.24 10.52
N MET A 150 21.79 4.10 10.64
CA MET A 150 21.70 5.52 10.28
C MET A 150 21.34 5.75 8.80
N ASN A 151 21.76 4.87 7.90
CA ASN A 151 21.42 4.96 6.48
C ASN A 151 19.92 4.73 6.26
N ASP A 152 19.33 3.77 6.97
CA ASP A 152 17.89 3.50 6.89
C ASP A 152 17.07 4.66 7.47
N ALA A 153 17.49 5.22 8.60
CA ALA A 153 16.87 6.42 9.18
C ALA A 153 16.93 7.61 8.20
N THR A 154 18.07 7.81 7.53
CA THR A 154 18.24 8.88 6.53
C THR A 154 17.37 8.62 5.30
N GLU A 155 17.33 7.39 4.80
CA GLU A 155 16.45 7.01 3.67
C GLU A 155 14.98 7.20 4.03
N PHE A 156 14.57 6.83 5.24
CA PHE A 156 13.21 7.04 5.71
C PHE A 156 12.85 8.53 5.76
N MET A 157 13.72 9.39 6.29
CA MET A 157 13.53 10.85 6.27
C MET A 157 13.45 11.40 4.84
N ASN A 158 14.25 10.87 3.91
CA ASN A 158 14.17 11.23 2.49
C ASN A 158 12.82 10.85 1.88
N ARG A 159 12.24 9.71 2.26
CA ARG A 159 10.90 9.31 1.82
C ARG A 159 9.82 10.25 2.36
N ILE A 160 9.92 10.66 3.63
CA ILE A 160 9.02 11.69 4.20
C ILE A 160 9.14 12.99 3.41
N LYS A 161 10.36 13.45 3.11
CA LYS A 161 10.58 14.65 2.32
C LYS A 161 9.97 14.58 0.91
N LYS A 162 10.05 13.43 0.27
CA LYS A 162 9.47 13.19 -1.06
C LYS A 162 7.95 13.07 -1.05
N SER A 163 7.33 12.75 0.07
CA SER A 163 5.88 12.51 0.15
C SER A 163 5.03 13.76 0.10
N GLY A 164 5.62 14.95 0.11
CA GLY A 164 4.91 16.23 -0.07
C GLY A 164 5.21 17.26 1.01
N ASN A 165 4.22 18.12 1.27
CA ASN A 165 4.35 19.20 2.24
C ASN A 165 4.69 18.67 3.64
N THR A 166 5.80 19.15 4.22
CA THR A 166 6.22 18.85 5.59
C THR A 166 6.43 20.15 6.35
N GLN A 167 5.69 20.37 7.41
CA GLN A 167 5.84 21.53 8.31
C GLN A 167 6.67 21.15 9.53
N TYR A 168 6.35 20.04 10.17
CA TYR A 168 7.17 19.46 11.23
C TYR A 168 7.11 17.94 11.22
N ILE A 169 8.14 17.33 11.81
CA ILE A 169 8.20 15.89 12.04
C ILE A 169 8.32 15.67 13.54
N GLN A 170 7.43 14.87 14.10
CA GLN A 170 7.53 14.41 15.48
C GLN A 170 8.02 12.96 15.50
N THR A 171 9.06 12.70 16.28
CA THR A 171 9.60 11.35 16.55
C THR A 171 9.70 11.13 18.05
N ASP A 172 10.04 9.91 18.45
CA ASP A 172 10.54 9.65 19.80
C ASP A 172 11.96 10.20 20.01
N ALA A 173 12.56 9.87 21.16
CA ALA A 173 13.88 10.34 21.55
C ALA A 173 15.04 9.47 21.02
N LEU A 174 14.82 8.59 20.06
CA LEU A 174 15.89 7.76 19.50
C LEU A 174 16.97 8.64 18.84
N PRO A 175 18.26 8.52 19.21
CA PRO A 175 19.34 9.44 18.79
C PRO A 175 19.56 9.53 17.28
N MET A 176 19.11 8.53 16.51
CA MET A 176 19.24 8.51 15.05
C MET A 176 18.35 9.55 14.36
N TYR A 177 17.15 9.83 14.90
CA TYR A 177 16.22 10.73 14.25
C TYR A 177 16.73 12.17 14.11
N PRO A 178 17.30 12.82 15.15
CA PRO A 178 17.86 14.14 14.99
C PRO A 178 18.96 14.20 13.93
N ASN A 179 19.84 13.20 13.90
CA ASN A 179 20.93 13.13 12.94
C ASN A 179 20.42 12.93 11.50
N ALA A 180 19.47 12.01 11.29
CA ALA A 180 18.85 11.75 10.00
C ALA A 180 18.05 12.98 9.51
N PHE A 181 17.31 13.64 10.42
CA PHE A 181 16.58 14.86 10.13
C PHE A 181 17.54 15.98 9.67
N ASN A 182 18.61 16.22 10.44
CA ASN A 182 19.60 17.25 10.10
C ASN A 182 20.23 16.97 8.72
N LYS A 183 20.62 15.73 8.45
CA LYS A 183 21.20 15.32 7.16
C LYS A 183 20.24 15.52 5.98
N THR A 184 18.93 15.32 6.22
CA THR A 184 17.92 15.36 5.14
C THR A 184 17.32 16.75 4.93
N PHE A 185 17.05 17.48 6.01
CA PHE A 185 16.27 18.72 5.97
C PHE A 185 17.08 20.00 6.22
N ARG A 186 18.26 19.93 6.88
CA ARG A 186 19.11 21.10 7.00
C ARG A 186 19.76 21.39 5.65
N THR A 187 19.39 22.51 5.06
CA THR A 187 20.03 23.12 3.90
C THR A 187 20.59 24.49 4.31
N LEU A 188 21.47 25.05 3.50
CA LEU A 188 22.02 26.42 3.72
C LEU A 188 20.92 27.51 3.65
N LYS A 189 19.77 27.20 3.06
CA LYS A 189 18.58 28.07 3.06
C LYS A 189 17.75 27.78 4.32
N LYS A 190 17.24 28.82 4.99
CA LYS A 190 16.34 28.72 6.15
C LYS A 190 15.23 27.70 5.85
N ASN A 191 15.27 26.54 6.50
CA ASN A 191 14.19 25.58 6.45
C ASN A 191 13.20 25.91 7.57
N ASN A 192 11.95 26.13 7.18
CA ASN A 192 10.83 26.30 8.13
C ASN A 192 10.28 24.94 8.64
N ILE A 193 11.06 23.86 8.53
CA ILE A 193 10.65 22.52 8.98
C ILE A 193 11.24 22.28 10.36
N TYR A 194 10.38 21.91 11.32
CA TYR A 194 10.77 21.67 12.70
C TYR A 194 10.81 20.17 13.00
N HIS A 195 11.85 19.74 13.75
CA HIS A 195 11.90 18.43 14.36
C HIS A 195 11.49 18.52 15.83
N ARG A 196 10.42 17.83 16.19
CA ARG A 196 9.93 17.73 17.56
C ARG A 196 10.26 16.36 18.12
N ILE A 197 11.09 16.33 19.14
CA ILE A 197 11.42 15.09 19.85
C ILE A 197 10.44 14.94 21.02
N ASN A 198 9.69 13.85 21.03
CA ASN A 198 8.79 13.51 22.10
C ASN A 198 9.42 12.48 23.04
N ASN A 199 9.95 12.93 24.16
CA ASN A 199 10.47 12.03 25.18
C ASN A 199 9.30 11.58 26.08
N VAL A 200 8.76 10.39 25.85
CA VAL A 200 7.63 9.80 26.58
C VAL A 200 7.92 9.70 28.07
N SER A 201 9.15 9.39 28.48
CA SER A 201 9.56 9.28 29.87
C SER A 201 9.41 10.61 30.62
N LYS A 202 9.65 11.74 29.94
CA LYS A 202 9.52 13.08 30.51
C LYS A 202 8.13 13.68 30.36
N THR A 203 7.49 13.48 29.20
CA THR A 203 6.23 14.16 28.88
C THR A 203 4.98 13.36 29.25
N LYS A 204 5.11 12.06 29.49
CA LYS A 204 4.01 11.08 29.66
C LYS A 204 2.98 11.12 28.50
N LYS A 205 3.34 11.75 27.37
CA LYS A 205 2.49 11.84 26.18
C LYS A 205 2.97 10.81 25.14
N HIS A 206 2.12 9.84 24.86
CA HIS A 206 2.35 8.84 23.85
C HIS A 206 2.10 9.37 22.44
N ASN A 207 2.74 8.77 21.46
CA ASN A 207 2.48 9.03 20.03
C ASN A 207 1.29 8.16 19.55
N VAL A 208 0.12 8.36 20.21
CA VAL A 208 -1.07 7.49 20.11
C VAL A 208 -1.46 7.16 18.68
N ARG A 209 -1.24 8.08 17.72
CA ARG A 209 -1.69 7.88 16.33
C ARG A 209 -0.86 6.86 15.59
N ILE A 210 0.46 6.94 15.72
CA ILE A 210 1.33 5.97 15.08
C ILE A 210 1.32 4.64 15.84
N GLU A 211 1.16 4.68 17.16
CA GLU A 211 0.99 3.49 17.99
C GLU A 211 -0.26 2.69 17.58
N THR A 212 -1.37 3.37 17.23
CA THR A 212 -2.58 2.72 16.71
C THR A 212 -2.32 2.02 15.37
N VAL A 213 -1.55 2.64 14.47
CA VAL A 213 -1.14 2.02 13.21
C VAL A 213 -0.28 0.79 13.46
N PHE A 214 0.69 0.90 14.38
CA PHE A 214 1.56 -0.22 14.74
C PHE A 214 0.82 -1.35 15.46
N SER A 215 -0.18 -1.04 16.29
CA SER A 215 -1.01 -2.05 16.92
C SER A 215 -1.73 -2.91 15.88
N LYS A 216 -2.41 -2.30 14.91
CA LYS A 216 -3.06 -3.02 13.80
C LYS A 216 -2.06 -3.87 13.01
N LEU A 217 -0.88 -3.33 12.74
CA LEU A 217 0.17 -4.04 12.03
C LEU A 217 0.70 -5.24 12.84
N LYS A 218 0.97 -5.02 14.13
CA LYS A 218 1.46 -6.06 15.04
C LYS A 218 0.46 -7.20 15.22
N ASP A 219 -0.83 -6.87 15.37
CA ASP A 219 -1.90 -7.87 15.45
C ASP A 219 -1.91 -8.77 14.22
N ARG A 220 -1.78 -8.17 13.04
CA ARG A 220 -1.72 -8.93 11.79
C ARG A 220 -0.46 -9.80 11.69
N ILE A 221 0.69 -9.27 12.09
CA ILE A 221 1.97 -10.01 12.05
C ILE A 221 1.96 -11.16 13.07
N LYS A 222 1.35 -10.96 14.24
CA LYS A 222 1.21 -11.98 15.29
C LYS A 222 0.48 -13.21 14.77
N ASP A 223 -0.58 -13.04 13.98
CA ASP A 223 -1.33 -14.15 13.38
C ASP A 223 -0.51 -15.01 12.42
N PHE A 224 0.53 -14.46 11.81
CA PHE A 224 1.47 -15.23 10.98
C PHE A 224 2.48 -16.06 11.78
N ARG A 225 2.53 -15.93 13.11
CA ARG A 225 3.51 -16.56 14.03
C ARG A 225 4.98 -16.22 13.69
N SER A 226 5.28 -15.63 12.63
CA SER A 226 6.48 -14.94 12.13
C SER A 226 6.47 -14.86 10.60
N LEU A 227 7.03 -13.82 10.06
CA LEU A 227 7.23 -13.70 8.61
C LEU A 227 8.43 -14.56 8.21
N LYS A 228 8.23 -15.54 7.33
CA LYS A 228 9.28 -16.54 7.03
C LYS A 228 10.21 -16.12 5.89
N ALA A 229 9.71 -15.42 4.88
CA ALA A 229 10.47 -15.07 3.69
C ALA A 229 10.75 -13.55 3.61
N LEU A 230 11.97 -13.20 3.23
CA LEU A 230 12.40 -11.81 3.07
C LEU A 230 11.51 -10.98 2.14
N TRP A 231 10.97 -11.61 1.10
CA TRP A 231 10.11 -10.93 0.13
C TRP A 231 8.66 -10.81 0.59
N SER A 232 8.21 -11.67 1.53
CA SER A 232 6.81 -11.66 1.97
C SER A 232 6.53 -10.55 2.98
N ALA A 233 7.47 -10.25 3.88
CA ALA A 233 7.32 -9.22 4.89
C ALA A 233 7.03 -7.84 4.29
N PRO A 234 7.86 -7.29 3.39
CA PRO A 234 7.57 -6.01 2.76
C PRO A 234 6.24 -6.00 2.02
N THR A 235 5.92 -7.08 1.28
CA THR A 235 4.66 -7.15 0.52
C THR A 235 3.43 -7.13 1.42
N ILE A 236 3.46 -7.85 2.54
CA ILE A 236 2.34 -7.86 3.50
C ILE A 236 2.19 -6.48 4.13
N ILE A 237 3.29 -5.86 4.55
CA ILE A 237 3.28 -4.52 5.14
C ILE A 237 2.73 -3.49 4.14
N LEU A 238 3.17 -3.52 2.89
CA LEU A 238 2.61 -2.67 1.83
C LEU A 238 1.11 -2.91 1.65
N GLY A 239 0.66 -4.17 1.68
CA GLY A 239 -0.76 -4.50 1.64
C GLY A 239 -1.55 -3.88 2.79
N LEU A 240 -1.01 -3.90 4.01
CA LEU A 240 -1.64 -3.29 5.19
C LEU A 240 -1.66 -1.75 5.11
N VAL A 241 -0.63 -1.14 4.55
CA VAL A 241 -0.60 0.31 4.27
C VAL A 241 -1.68 0.69 3.24
N ILE A 242 -1.83 -0.11 2.17
CA ILE A 242 -2.89 0.08 1.18
C ILE A 242 -4.26 -0.08 1.84
N GLN A 243 -4.43 -1.13 2.66
CA GLN A 243 -5.65 -1.39 3.41
C GLN A 243 -6.03 -0.17 4.26
N HIS A 244 -5.09 0.35 5.06
CA HIS A 244 -5.29 1.51 5.91
C HIS A 244 -5.63 2.78 5.12
N ASN A 245 -4.86 3.09 4.09
CA ASN A 245 -5.01 4.36 3.38
C ASN A 245 -6.24 4.40 2.46
N PHE A 246 -6.60 3.26 1.82
CA PHE A 246 -7.55 3.26 0.71
C PHE A 246 -8.78 2.37 0.90
N ILE A 247 -8.72 1.35 1.74
CA ILE A 247 -9.74 0.30 1.80
C ILE A 247 -10.60 0.38 3.06
N GLU A 248 -9.96 0.52 4.22
CA GLU A 248 -10.66 0.59 5.50
C GLU A 248 -11.08 2.01 5.83
N ARG A 249 -12.34 2.15 6.25
CA ARG A 249 -12.84 3.40 6.80
C ARG A 249 -12.23 3.60 8.19
N HIS A 250 -11.62 4.74 8.41
CA HIS A 250 -10.98 5.05 9.68
C HIS A 250 -12.02 5.59 10.68
N CYS A 251 -12.20 4.90 11.82
CA CYS A 251 -13.26 5.22 12.78
C CYS A 251 -13.26 6.67 13.25
N THR A 252 -12.10 7.24 13.60
CA THR A 252 -12.02 8.61 14.17
C THR A 252 -12.39 9.70 13.17
N ILE A 253 -11.95 9.56 11.90
CA ILE A 253 -12.21 10.56 10.86
C ILE A 253 -13.46 10.24 10.05
N ASN A 254 -14.07 9.09 10.30
CA ASN A 254 -15.29 8.59 9.67
C ASN A 254 -15.27 8.57 8.12
N THR A 255 -14.09 8.51 7.54
CA THR A 255 -13.84 8.40 6.10
C THR A 255 -12.53 7.63 5.83
N TYR A 256 -12.09 7.62 4.58
CA TYR A 256 -10.83 6.97 4.19
C TYR A 256 -9.68 8.00 4.22
N PRO A 257 -8.49 7.64 4.77
CA PRO A 257 -7.36 8.56 4.79
C PRO A 257 -7.00 9.16 3.43
N CYS A 258 -7.14 8.40 2.33
CA CYS A 258 -6.88 8.89 0.98
C CYS A 258 -7.84 10.03 0.56
N GLU A 259 -9.08 10.03 1.02
CA GLU A 259 -10.06 11.07 0.69
C GLU A 259 -9.71 12.39 1.38
N LEU A 260 -9.30 12.35 2.67
CA LEU A 260 -8.79 13.54 3.37
C LEU A 260 -7.47 14.04 2.79
N ALA A 261 -6.69 13.15 2.18
CA ALA A 261 -5.49 13.52 1.44
C ALA A 261 -5.80 13.99 0.00
N ASN A 262 -7.05 14.33 -0.31
CA ASN A 262 -7.53 14.79 -1.61
C ASN A 262 -7.26 13.81 -2.78
N LEU A 263 -7.08 12.54 -2.49
CA LEU A 263 -7.00 11.49 -3.49
C LEU A 263 -8.41 10.97 -3.79
N ASN A 264 -9.18 11.78 -4.54
CA ASN A 264 -10.56 11.49 -4.90
C ASN A 264 -10.62 10.44 -6.02
N LEU A 265 -10.30 9.20 -5.68
CA LEU A 265 -10.35 8.06 -6.58
C LEU A 265 -11.76 7.44 -6.52
N ASP A 266 -12.42 7.34 -7.67
CA ASP A 266 -13.68 6.58 -7.76
C ASP A 266 -13.38 5.07 -7.70
N LEU A 267 -13.36 4.54 -6.49
CA LEU A 267 -13.03 3.14 -6.23
C LEU A 267 -14.27 2.23 -6.19
N GLY A 268 -15.47 2.81 -6.11
CA GLY A 268 -16.71 2.08 -5.92
C GLY A 268 -16.77 1.33 -4.58
N VAL A 269 -17.76 0.46 -4.41
CA VAL A 269 -17.98 -0.31 -3.18
C VAL A 269 -16.83 -1.30 -2.92
N ASN A 270 -16.39 -2.03 -3.96
CA ASN A 270 -15.23 -2.90 -3.86
C ASN A 270 -13.95 -2.10 -4.18
N ARG A 271 -13.40 -1.44 -3.17
CA ARG A 271 -12.26 -0.53 -3.31
C ARG A 271 -10.99 -1.22 -3.82
N TRP A 272 -10.73 -2.48 -3.45
CA TRP A 272 -9.64 -3.28 -4.03
C TRP A 272 -9.82 -3.46 -5.55
N LEU A 273 -11.05 -3.74 -5.99
CA LEU A 273 -11.36 -3.87 -7.42
C LEU A 273 -11.12 -2.55 -8.16
N GLY A 274 -11.57 -1.43 -7.59
CA GLY A 274 -11.33 -0.09 -8.11
C GLY A 274 -9.84 0.21 -8.26
N LEU A 275 -9.04 0.02 -7.20
CA LEU A 275 -7.59 0.26 -7.23
C LEU A 275 -6.87 -0.60 -8.29
N ILE A 276 -7.20 -1.89 -8.39
CA ILE A 276 -6.59 -2.79 -9.37
C ILE A 276 -6.94 -2.36 -10.81
N ARG A 277 -8.17 -1.90 -11.04
CA ARG A 277 -8.59 -1.36 -12.36
C ARG A 277 -7.83 -0.08 -12.69
N LEU A 278 -7.79 0.90 -11.79
CA LEU A 278 -7.06 2.15 -11.98
C LEU A 278 -5.57 1.92 -12.19
N SER A 279 -4.96 1.02 -11.43
CA SER A 279 -3.55 0.65 -11.61
C SER A 279 -3.25 0.00 -12.96
N SER A 280 -4.26 -0.44 -13.69
CA SER A 280 -4.10 -1.09 -15.00
C SER A 280 -4.28 -0.13 -16.17
N ILE A 281 -5.01 0.96 -15.96
CA ILE A 281 -5.24 1.99 -16.98
C ILE A 281 -4.04 2.93 -17.05
N ASN A 282 -3.39 3.18 -15.93
CA ASN A 282 -2.31 4.16 -15.77
C ASN A 282 -0.89 3.58 -15.89
N ASN A 283 -0.78 2.33 -16.36
CA ASN A 283 0.52 1.68 -16.66
C ASN A 283 0.80 1.66 -18.17
#